data_98fd355b9d175a008ef074192a1e77fb
#
_entry.id   98fd355b9d175a008ef074192a1e77fb
#
_cell.length_a   1.000
_cell.length_b   1.000
_cell.length_c   1.000
_cell.angle_alpha   90.00
_cell.angle_beta   90.00
_cell.angle_gamma   90.00
#
_symmetry.space_group_name_H-M   'P 1'
#
loop_
_entity.id
_entity.type
_entity.pdbx_description
1 polymer ?
#
loop_
_entity_poly.entity_id
_entity_poly.type
_entity_poly.pdbx_seq_one_letter_code
_entity_poly.pdbx_strand_id
1 'polypeptide(L)'
;MQNGPFHLPAQSKIAHAHLNVRNLDKSLTFYVVLIGLKEAYQYKNTAALSATGETPYHLILSQPKNAAAVNQRAAGLFHTAIRFPTRKALAQVITRLLRYRWPLQGASDHGVSEAIYLPDPDGNGVELYVDRPESQWPKTDGALNMVTLPLDISGLLSEAPENEEIPAAVDPGTDIGHIHLQVTGTDRAETFYHQVAGMDIMQRYEPGGVFFASGGYHHHIGANSWNSQNGPSAGDNSLGLKSFAISLPDKNAWFQLQERLIKFNYPVSKIVDYGYGLGLATADLDKIQVEFLTEKSKFSREDLAGLDGEKIKEFK
;
A
#
# COMPACT_ATOMS: atom_id res chain seq x y z
N MET A 1 1.60 33.19 2.46
CA MET A 1 1.80 32.08 1.53
C MET A 1 3.20 31.54 1.81
N GLN A 2 3.31 30.29 2.26
CA GLN A 2 4.61 29.67 2.52
C GLN A 2 5.31 29.44 1.19
N ASN A 3 6.42 30.16 0.95
CA ASN A 3 7.23 30.07 -0.28
C ASN A 3 8.24 28.90 -0.27
N GLY A 4 7.97 27.83 0.49
CA GLY A 4 8.81 26.64 0.52
C GLY A 4 8.30 25.53 -0.43
N PRO A 5 9.11 24.51 -0.71
CA PRO A 5 8.64 23.33 -1.42
C PRO A 5 7.48 22.69 -0.64
N PHE A 6 6.47 22.20 -1.36
CA PHE A 6 5.37 21.47 -0.73
C PHE A 6 5.87 20.10 -0.26
N HIS A 7 5.58 19.78 0.99
CA HIS A 7 5.81 18.44 1.54
C HIS A 7 4.48 17.81 1.94
N LEU A 8 4.32 16.54 1.63
CA LEU A 8 3.18 15.77 2.12
C LEU A 8 3.25 15.73 3.66
N PRO A 9 2.13 15.93 4.39
CA PRO A 9 2.16 15.94 5.85
C PRO A 9 2.81 14.70 6.44
N ALA A 10 3.59 14.88 7.52
CA ALA A 10 4.36 13.81 8.17
C ALA A 10 3.51 12.62 8.66
N GLN A 11 2.22 12.86 8.96
CA GLN A 11 1.27 11.83 9.40
C GLN A 11 0.63 11.05 8.25
N SER A 12 0.97 11.38 7.01
CA SER A 12 0.44 10.65 5.84
C SER A 12 1.03 9.25 5.80
N LYS A 13 0.19 8.25 5.48
CA LYS A 13 0.57 6.84 5.39
C LYS A 13 -0.30 6.13 4.36
N ILE A 14 0.00 4.89 4.01
CA ILE A 14 -0.90 4.11 3.17
C ILE A 14 -2.20 3.87 3.93
N ALA A 15 -3.32 4.17 3.29
CA ALA A 15 -4.65 3.89 3.83
C ALA A 15 -5.11 2.49 3.44
N HIS A 16 -5.08 2.19 2.13
CA HIS A 16 -5.45 0.88 1.62
C HIS A 16 -4.81 0.58 0.26
N ALA A 17 -4.77 -0.71 -0.08
CA ALA A 17 -4.57 -1.20 -1.44
C ALA A 17 -5.90 -1.72 -2.00
N HIS A 18 -6.14 -1.53 -3.31
CA HIS A 18 -7.28 -2.10 -4.03
C HIS A 18 -6.77 -2.99 -5.15
N LEU A 19 -7.08 -4.27 -5.08
CA LEU A 19 -6.65 -5.27 -6.04
C LEU A 19 -7.83 -5.78 -6.88
N ASN A 20 -7.62 -5.91 -8.18
CA ASN A 20 -8.46 -6.72 -9.06
C ASN A 20 -8.01 -8.16 -8.96
N VAL A 21 -8.92 -9.06 -8.58
CA VAL A 21 -8.65 -10.49 -8.38
C VAL A 21 -9.46 -11.34 -9.36
N ARG A 22 -8.93 -12.51 -9.71
CA ARG A 22 -9.57 -13.45 -10.63
C ARG A 22 -10.77 -14.15 -10.00
N ASN A 23 -10.67 -14.46 -8.72
CA ASN A 23 -11.70 -15.16 -7.96
C ASN A 23 -11.75 -14.61 -6.54
N LEU A 24 -12.85 -13.90 -6.22
CA LEU A 24 -13.01 -13.24 -4.93
C LEU A 24 -13.00 -14.23 -3.77
N ASP A 25 -13.67 -15.38 -3.89
CA ASP A 25 -13.75 -16.38 -2.80
C ASP A 25 -12.37 -16.96 -2.45
N LYS A 26 -11.54 -17.23 -3.48
CA LYS A 26 -10.16 -17.71 -3.26
C LYS A 26 -9.31 -16.63 -2.58
N SER A 27 -9.44 -15.38 -3.01
CA SER A 27 -8.71 -14.28 -2.40
C SER A 27 -9.19 -14.02 -0.97
N LEU A 28 -10.51 -14.10 -0.71
CA LEU A 28 -11.04 -14.04 0.65
C LEU A 28 -10.52 -15.19 1.52
N THR A 29 -10.48 -16.43 0.99
CA THR A 29 -9.86 -17.54 1.73
C THR A 29 -8.42 -17.23 2.11
N PHE A 30 -7.62 -16.66 1.20
CA PHE A 30 -6.24 -16.30 1.50
C PHE A 30 -6.15 -15.17 2.53
N TYR A 31 -6.77 -14.03 2.27
CA TYR A 31 -6.60 -12.86 3.12
C TYR A 31 -7.34 -12.96 4.46
N VAL A 32 -8.47 -13.68 4.53
CA VAL A 32 -9.24 -13.84 5.77
C VAL A 32 -8.77 -15.08 6.55
N VAL A 33 -8.63 -16.25 5.91
CA VAL A 33 -8.31 -17.48 6.66
C VAL A 33 -6.81 -17.62 6.89
N LEU A 34 -5.98 -17.37 5.86
CA LEU A 34 -4.53 -17.59 5.97
C LEU A 34 -3.82 -16.37 6.57
N ILE A 35 -4.10 -15.16 6.12
CA ILE A 35 -3.51 -13.94 6.70
C ILE A 35 -4.22 -13.57 8.00
N GLY A 36 -5.56 -13.62 8.06
CA GLY A 36 -6.35 -13.36 9.25
C GLY A 36 -6.95 -11.95 9.29
N LEU A 37 -7.03 -11.24 8.16
CA LEU A 37 -7.82 -10.02 8.06
C LEU A 37 -9.31 -10.35 8.23
N LYS A 38 -10.11 -9.36 8.62
CA LYS A 38 -11.55 -9.51 8.77
C LYS A 38 -12.28 -8.77 7.65
N GLU A 39 -13.38 -9.36 7.21
CA GLU A 39 -14.27 -8.71 6.26
C GLU A 39 -15.03 -7.58 6.97
N ALA A 40 -14.89 -6.35 6.45
CA ALA A 40 -15.58 -5.15 6.93
C ALA A 40 -16.76 -4.76 6.03
N TYR A 41 -16.72 -5.17 4.77
CA TYR A 41 -17.75 -4.85 3.78
C TYR A 41 -17.71 -5.85 2.63
N GLN A 42 -18.90 -6.25 2.15
CA GLN A 42 -19.03 -7.01 0.90
C GLN A 42 -20.27 -6.55 0.14
N TYR A 43 -20.09 -6.27 -1.14
CA TYR A 43 -21.17 -5.98 -2.05
C TYR A 43 -20.85 -6.48 -3.45
N LYS A 44 -21.71 -7.34 -4.00
CA LYS A 44 -21.51 -7.98 -5.31
C LYS A 44 -20.12 -8.63 -5.42
N ASN A 45 -19.30 -8.13 -6.31
CA ASN A 45 -17.98 -8.66 -6.64
C ASN A 45 -16.84 -7.88 -5.94
N THR A 46 -17.14 -7.16 -4.87
CA THR A 46 -16.18 -6.35 -4.12
C THR A 46 -16.29 -6.66 -2.64
N ALA A 47 -15.15 -6.89 -2.00
CA ALA A 47 -15.02 -7.00 -0.56
C ALA A 47 -13.95 -6.03 -0.05
N ALA A 48 -14.12 -5.50 1.15
CA ALA A 48 -13.12 -4.70 1.82
C ALA A 48 -12.78 -5.31 3.16
N LEU A 49 -11.49 -5.41 3.45
CA LEU A 49 -10.93 -6.08 4.60
C LEU A 49 -10.16 -5.10 5.48
N SER A 50 -10.16 -5.34 6.78
CA SER A 50 -9.32 -4.64 7.75
C SER A 50 -8.86 -5.59 8.85
N ALA A 51 -7.98 -5.14 9.73
CA ALA A 51 -7.56 -5.93 10.89
C ALA A 51 -8.69 -6.12 11.91
N THR A 52 -9.60 -5.15 12.00
CA THR A 52 -10.69 -5.12 12.99
C THR A 52 -12.02 -5.65 12.49
N GLY A 53 -12.26 -5.65 11.16
CA GLY A 53 -13.56 -5.89 10.54
C GLY A 53 -14.42 -4.63 10.45
N GLU A 54 -13.82 -3.46 10.66
CA GLU A 54 -14.45 -2.16 10.59
C GLU A 54 -13.64 -1.20 9.71
N THR A 55 -14.18 -0.02 9.46
CA THR A 55 -13.43 1.06 8.78
C THR A 55 -12.36 1.66 9.71
N PRO A 56 -11.25 2.18 9.16
CA PRO A 56 -10.91 2.25 7.73
C PRO A 56 -10.54 0.88 7.14
N TYR A 57 -10.79 0.72 5.84
CA TYR A 57 -10.36 -0.47 5.10
C TYR A 57 -8.85 -0.47 4.88
N HIS A 58 -8.23 -1.66 4.89
CA HIS A 58 -6.81 -1.83 4.58
C HIS A 58 -6.59 -2.49 3.20
N LEU A 59 -7.44 -3.44 2.83
CA LEU A 59 -7.36 -4.12 1.55
C LEU A 59 -8.75 -4.21 0.93
N ILE A 60 -8.86 -3.80 -0.33
CA ILE A 60 -10.08 -3.92 -1.12
C ILE A 60 -9.82 -4.91 -2.25
N LEU A 61 -10.72 -5.85 -2.44
CA LEU A 61 -10.67 -6.87 -3.47
C LEU A 61 -11.87 -6.71 -4.39
N SER A 62 -11.66 -6.59 -5.70
CA SER A 62 -12.74 -6.59 -6.69
C SER A 62 -12.50 -7.68 -7.72
N GLN A 63 -13.57 -8.38 -8.10
CA GLN A 63 -13.54 -9.35 -9.19
C GLN A 63 -14.21 -8.74 -10.44
N PRO A 64 -13.44 -8.05 -11.31
CA PRO A 64 -13.98 -7.47 -12.53
C PRO A 64 -14.32 -8.56 -13.55
N LYS A 65 -15.35 -8.31 -14.38
CA LYS A 65 -15.65 -9.19 -15.51
C LYS A 65 -14.56 -9.04 -16.58
N ASN A 66 -14.06 -10.18 -17.08
CA ASN A 66 -13.11 -10.22 -18.20
C ASN A 66 -11.82 -9.42 -17.95
N ALA A 67 -11.28 -9.43 -16.72
CA ALA A 67 -9.99 -8.82 -16.46
C ALA A 67 -8.88 -9.51 -17.25
N ALA A 68 -8.00 -8.71 -17.84
CA ALA A 68 -6.80 -9.22 -18.48
C ALA A 68 -5.82 -9.79 -17.43
N ALA A 69 -5.07 -10.82 -17.81
CA ALA A 69 -4.00 -11.33 -16.96
C ALA A 69 -2.93 -10.24 -16.72
N VAL A 70 -2.22 -10.35 -15.59
CA VAL A 70 -1.09 -9.46 -15.30
C VAL A 70 -0.04 -9.58 -16.39
N ASN A 71 0.37 -8.43 -16.93
CA ASN A 71 1.55 -8.37 -17.79
C ASN A 71 2.77 -8.10 -16.90
N GLN A 72 3.64 -9.08 -16.74
CA GLN A 72 4.83 -9.03 -15.89
C GLN A 72 5.83 -7.92 -16.26
N ARG A 73 5.72 -7.38 -17.49
CA ARG A 73 6.57 -6.30 -17.99
C ARG A 73 5.89 -4.93 -17.97
N ALA A 74 4.64 -4.86 -17.55
CA ALA A 74 3.92 -3.61 -17.41
C ALA A 74 4.16 -2.96 -16.03
N ALA A 75 3.95 -1.66 -15.95
CA ALA A 75 3.80 -0.99 -14.66
C ALA A 75 2.61 -1.57 -13.87
N GLY A 76 2.71 -1.57 -12.54
CA GLY A 76 1.68 -2.10 -11.66
C GLY A 76 2.20 -2.43 -10.27
N LEU A 77 1.71 -3.52 -9.68
CA LEU A 77 2.11 -3.97 -8.35
C LEU A 77 3.37 -4.83 -8.42
N PHE A 78 4.34 -4.52 -7.55
CA PHE A 78 5.40 -5.45 -7.18
C PHE A 78 4.99 -6.24 -5.94
N HIS A 79 4.62 -5.55 -4.82
CA HIS A 79 3.95 -6.17 -3.69
C HIS A 79 3.13 -5.17 -2.86
N THR A 80 2.13 -5.70 -2.15
CA THR A 80 1.45 -5.03 -1.04
C THR A 80 2.06 -5.49 0.27
N ALA A 81 2.46 -4.57 1.13
CA ALA A 81 3.13 -4.89 2.38
C ALA A 81 2.19 -4.70 3.58
N ILE A 82 1.89 -5.82 4.25
CA ILE A 82 1.08 -5.89 5.47
C ILE A 82 2.02 -5.79 6.65
N ARG A 83 1.86 -4.73 7.45
CA ARG A 83 2.68 -4.46 8.62
C ARG A 83 2.02 -4.98 9.88
N PHE A 84 2.78 -5.74 10.65
CA PHE A 84 2.36 -6.26 11.95
C PHE A 84 2.94 -5.40 13.08
N PRO A 85 2.19 -5.17 14.18
CA PRO A 85 2.65 -4.28 15.25
C PRO A 85 3.78 -4.90 16.09
N THR A 86 3.94 -6.22 16.07
CA THR A 86 4.96 -6.93 16.85
C THR A 86 5.54 -8.12 16.07
N ARG A 87 6.77 -8.48 16.42
CA ARG A 87 7.45 -9.66 15.88
C ARG A 87 6.67 -10.95 16.16
N LYS A 88 6.03 -11.06 17.34
CA LYS A 88 5.14 -12.18 17.68
C LYS A 88 3.93 -12.26 16.75
N ALA A 89 3.27 -11.13 16.47
CA ALA A 89 2.12 -11.10 15.56
C ALA A 89 2.51 -11.56 14.14
N LEU A 90 3.66 -11.14 13.64
CA LEU A 90 4.20 -11.62 12.36
C LEU A 90 4.48 -13.13 12.43
N ALA A 91 5.16 -13.62 13.45
CA ALA A 91 5.49 -15.04 13.63
C ALA A 91 4.25 -15.93 13.66
N GLN A 92 3.16 -15.49 14.30
CA GLN A 92 1.88 -16.22 14.33
C GLN A 92 1.29 -16.42 12.94
N VAL A 93 1.30 -15.39 12.10
CA VAL A 93 0.79 -15.50 10.72
C VAL A 93 1.70 -16.38 9.86
N ILE A 94 3.02 -16.25 9.99
CA ILE A 94 3.97 -17.12 9.27
C ILE A 94 3.80 -18.58 9.70
N THR A 95 3.66 -18.87 10.98
CA THR A 95 3.41 -20.24 11.48
C THR A 95 2.09 -20.79 10.91
N ARG A 96 1.04 -19.99 10.83
CA ARG A 96 -0.22 -20.37 10.18
C ARG A 96 -0.01 -20.72 8.70
N LEU A 97 0.66 -19.87 7.93
CA LEU A 97 0.96 -20.12 6.52
C LEU A 97 1.76 -21.41 6.33
N LEU A 98 2.73 -21.68 7.17
CA LEU A 98 3.50 -22.92 7.16
C LEU A 98 2.64 -24.17 7.45
N ARG A 99 1.71 -24.10 8.44
CA ARG A 99 0.74 -25.17 8.73
C ARG A 99 -0.15 -25.48 7.51
N TYR A 100 -0.55 -24.46 6.76
CA TYR A 100 -1.31 -24.62 5.50
C TYR A 100 -0.42 -24.90 4.28
N ARG A 101 0.90 -25.00 4.48
CA ARG A 101 1.88 -25.23 3.41
C ARG A 101 1.77 -24.22 2.27
N TRP A 102 1.45 -22.95 2.62
CA TRP A 102 1.42 -21.89 1.61
C TRP A 102 2.84 -21.57 1.14
N PRO A 103 3.09 -21.42 -0.18
CA PRO A 103 4.44 -21.20 -0.69
C PRO A 103 4.97 -19.85 -0.25
N LEU A 104 6.20 -19.82 0.27
CA LEU A 104 6.96 -18.61 0.56
C LEU A 104 8.00 -18.40 -0.55
N GLN A 105 8.26 -17.14 -0.90
CA GLN A 105 9.18 -16.76 -1.98
C GLN A 105 10.52 -16.28 -1.45
N GLY A 106 10.58 -15.78 -0.22
CA GLY A 106 11.81 -15.27 0.37
C GLY A 106 11.61 -14.69 1.76
N ALA A 107 12.72 -14.32 2.37
CA ALA A 107 12.79 -13.65 3.65
C ALA A 107 13.99 -12.70 3.67
N SER A 108 13.84 -11.53 4.28
CA SER A 108 14.90 -10.53 4.35
C SER A 108 14.86 -9.75 5.65
N ASP A 109 16.03 -9.42 6.16
CA ASP A 109 16.24 -8.37 7.15
C ASP A 109 16.70 -7.11 6.40
N HIS A 110 15.87 -6.08 6.41
CA HIS A 110 16.16 -4.81 5.74
C HIS A 110 16.86 -3.79 6.64
N GLY A 111 17.21 -4.17 7.86
CA GLY A 111 17.76 -3.29 8.87
C GLY A 111 16.71 -2.35 9.48
N VAL A 112 15.71 -1.97 8.71
CA VAL A 112 14.55 -1.19 9.16
C VAL A 112 13.35 -2.08 9.50
N SER A 113 13.29 -3.28 8.97
CA SER A 113 12.20 -4.24 9.12
C SER A 113 12.67 -5.67 8.90
N GLU A 114 11.89 -6.63 9.39
CA GLU A 114 12.01 -8.07 9.11
C GLU A 114 10.81 -8.48 8.23
N ALA A 115 11.08 -9.09 7.08
CA ALA A 115 10.08 -9.33 6.05
C ALA A 115 10.07 -10.76 5.51
N ILE A 116 8.87 -11.26 5.21
CA ILE A 116 8.61 -12.53 4.50
C ILE A 116 7.79 -12.25 3.26
N TYR A 117 8.19 -12.81 2.13
CA TYR A 117 7.56 -12.62 0.83
C TYR A 117 6.83 -13.87 0.37
N LEU A 118 5.63 -13.69 -0.20
CA LEU A 118 4.79 -14.77 -0.69
C LEU A 118 3.85 -14.27 -1.79
N PRO A 119 3.32 -15.15 -2.68
CA PRO A 119 2.28 -14.77 -3.62
C PRO A 119 0.90 -14.90 -2.97
N ASP A 120 -0.05 -14.06 -3.40
CA ASP A 120 -1.46 -14.33 -3.20
C ASP A 120 -1.99 -15.39 -4.22
N PRO A 121 -3.30 -15.77 -4.22
CA PRO A 121 -3.84 -16.74 -5.17
C PRO A 121 -3.74 -16.37 -6.65
N ASP A 122 -3.61 -15.10 -6.96
CA ASP A 122 -3.45 -14.59 -8.33
C ASP A 122 -1.99 -14.34 -8.72
N GLY A 123 -1.05 -14.56 -7.79
CA GLY A 123 0.37 -14.33 -7.97
C GLY A 123 0.80 -12.89 -7.68
N ASN A 124 -0.08 -12.05 -7.10
CA ASN A 124 0.33 -10.75 -6.61
C ASN A 124 1.33 -10.90 -5.46
N GLY A 125 2.39 -10.11 -5.46
CA GLY A 125 3.35 -10.09 -4.37
C GLY A 125 2.71 -9.57 -3.08
N VAL A 126 2.97 -10.28 -1.99
CA VAL A 126 2.60 -9.88 -0.63
C VAL A 126 3.86 -9.92 0.21
N GLU A 127 4.10 -8.85 0.94
CA GLU A 127 5.12 -8.78 1.99
C GLU A 127 4.43 -8.78 3.34
N LEU A 128 4.84 -9.64 4.25
CA LEU A 128 4.43 -9.64 5.65
C LEU A 128 5.63 -9.19 6.47
N TYR A 129 5.50 -8.10 7.21
CA TYR A 129 6.67 -7.53 7.88
C TYR A 129 6.36 -6.88 9.22
N VAL A 130 7.40 -6.68 9.99
CA VAL A 130 7.40 -5.90 11.23
C VAL A 130 8.55 -4.90 11.20
N ASP A 131 8.26 -3.66 11.61
CA ASP A 131 9.29 -2.63 11.73
C ASP A 131 10.25 -2.92 12.89
N ARG A 132 11.53 -2.60 12.70
CA ARG A 132 12.47 -2.41 13.78
C ARG A 132 12.27 -1.01 14.39
N PRO A 133 12.56 -0.82 15.69
CA PRO A 133 12.58 0.52 16.27
C PRO A 133 13.42 1.49 15.45
N GLU A 134 12.92 2.69 15.19
CA GLU A 134 13.62 3.70 14.36
C GLU A 134 15.05 4.00 14.85
N SER A 135 15.26 3.90 16.17
CA SER A 135 16.60 4.07 16.77
C SER A 135 17.63 3.01 16.34
N GLN A 136 17.17 1.90 15.75
CA GLN A 136 18.00 0.81 15.24
C GLN A 136 18.21 0.88 13.72
N TRP A 137 17.52 1.78 13.04
CA TRP A 137 17.63 1.86 11.57
C TRP A 137 19.05 2.23 11.14
N PRO A 138 19.62 1.49 10.20
CA PRO A 138 20.98 1.76 9.74
C PRO A 138 21.04 3.09 9.00
N LYS A 139 22.09 3.86 9.27
CA LYS A 139 22.35 5.16 8.64
C LYS A 139 23.79 5.23 8.15
N THR A 140 23.98 5.85 7.00
CA THR A 140 25.30 6.17 6.45
C THR A 140 25.32 7.68 6.19
N ASP A 141 26.30 8.37 6.75
CA ASP A 141 26.41 9.84 6.67
C ASP A 141 25.14 10.58 7.10
N GLY A 142 24.42 10.04 8.08
CA GLY A 142 23.16 10.58 8.60
C GLY A 142 21.90 10.26 7.77
N ALA A 143 22.05 9.70 6.57
CA ALA A 143 20.95 9.27 5.73
C ALA A 143 20.57 7.80 6.02
N LEU A 144 19.30 7.46 5.83
CA LEU A 144 18.81 6.09 5.91
C LEU A 144 19.55 5.20 4.92
N ASN A 145 19.96 4.01 5.37
CA ASN A 145 20.63 3.01 4.54
C ASN A 145 19.97 1.64 4.73
N MET A 146 18.82 1.42 4.08
CA MET A 146 18.18 0.10 4.05
C MET A 146 19.08 -0.92 3.37
N VAL A 147 19.11 -2.11 3.94
CA VAL A 147 19.93 -3.22 3.47
C VAL A 147 19.06 -4.41 3.09
N THR A 148 19.67 -5.46 2.55
CA THR A 148 19.01 -6.75 2.31
C THR A 148 19.94 -7.84 2.81
N LEU A 149 19.64 -8.35 4.01
CA LEU A 149 20.43 -9.36 4.69
C LEU A 149 19.59 -10.63 4.92
N PRO A 150 20.21 -11.78 5.16
CA PRO A 150 19.49 -12.98 5.59
C PRO A 150 18.72 -12.74 6.89
N LEU A 151 17.44 -13.12 6.91
CA LEU A 151 16.61 -13.06 8.12
C LEU A 151 16.89 -14.24 9.03
N ASP A 152 16.95 -14.01 10.34
CA ASP A 152 16.89 -15.08 11.35
C ASP A 152 15.46 -15.62 11.47
N ILE A 153 15.12 -16.53 10.56
CA ILE A 153 13.80 -17.18 10.51
C ILE A 153 13.56 -18.01 11.78
N SER A 154 14.58 -18.69 12.29
CA SER A 154 14.45 -19.52 13.50
C SER A 154 14.10 -18.66 14.71
N GLY A 155 14.80 -17.53 14.88
CA GLY A 155 14.51 -16.57 15.93
C GLY A 155 13.13 -15.93 15.77
N LEU A 156 12.69 -15.63 14.54
CA LEU A 156 11.33 -15.13 14.28
C LEU A 156 10.27 -16.16 14.68
N LEU A 157 10.38 -17.41 14.24
CA LEU A 157 9.40 -18.47 14.53
C LEU A 157 9.34 -18.85 16.00
N SER A 158 10.44 -18.67 16.76
CA SER A 158 10.45 -18.92 18.20
C SER A 158 9.51 -17.99 19.00
N GLU A 159 9.09 -16.85 18.42
CA GLU A 159 8.11 -15.94 19.03
C GLU A 159 6.67 -16.52 19.05
N ALA A 160 6.39 -17.54 18.20
CA ALA A 160 5.10 -18.24 18.14
C ALA A 160 5.38 -19.77 18.02
N PRO A 161 5.69 -20.46 19.13
CA PRO A 161 6.00 -21.88 19.12
C PRO A 161 4.87 -22.73 18.53
N GLU A 162 5.22 -23.88 17.94
CA GLU A 162 4.27 -24.77 17.25
C GLU A 162 3.08 -25.23 18.11
N ASN A 163 3.28 -25.37 19.42
CA ASN A 163 2.25 -25.78 20.38
C ASN A 163 1.39 -24.61 20.89
N GLU A 164 1.68 -23.39 20.50
CA GLU A 164 0.85 -22.22 20.84
C GLU A 164 -0.42 -22.21 19.94
N GLU A 165 -1.55 -21.86 20.55
CA GLU A 165 -2.77 -21.59 19.80
C GLU A 165 -2.60 -20.27 19.04
N ILE A 166 -2.69 -20.33 17.70
CA ILE A 166 -2.55 -19.17 16.85
C ILE A 166 -3.93 -18.53 16.67
N PRO A 167 -4.10 -17.24 17.02
CA PRO A 167 -5.34 -16.53 16.81
C PRO A 167 -5.77 -16.59 15.33
N ALA A 168 -7.05 -16.78 15.06
CA ALA A 168 -7.57 -16.77 13.69
C ALA A 168 -7.43 -15.39 13.03
N ALA A 169 -7.62 -14.32 13.78
CA ALA A 169 -7.48 -12.95 13.31
C ALA A 169 -6.07 -12.40 13.60
N VAL A 170 -5.65 -11.45 12.75
CA VAL A 170 -4.44 -10.66 13.01
C VAL A 170 -4.65 -9.70 14.18
N ASP A 171 -3.55 -9.21 14.74
CA ASP A 171 -3.57 -8.14 15.74
C ASP A 171 -4.29 -6.89 15.17
N PRO A 172 -5.18 -6.23 15.93
CA PRO A 172 -5.87 -5.02 15.47
C PRO A 172 -4.98 -3.87 15.03
N GLY A 173 -3.73 -3.83 15.46
CA GLY A 173 -2.73 -2.85 15.03
C GLY A 173 -2.11 -3.15 13.66
N THR A 174 -2.52 -4.22 12.98
CA THR A 174 -2.05 -4.58 11.63
C THR A 174 -2.63 -3.62 10.59
N ASP A 175 -1.79 -3.11 9.70
CA ASP A 175 -2.19 -2.22 8.61
C ASP A 175 -1.41 -2.49 7.30
N ILE A 176 -1.64 -1.69 6.26
CA ILE A 176 -0.76 -1.64 5.08
C ILE A 176 0.30 -0.59 5.34
N GLY A 177 1.54 -1.01 5.51
CA GLY A 177 2.63 -0.09 5.79
C GLY A 177 3.22 0.55 4.55
N HIS A 178 3.31 -0.21 3.44
CA HIS A 178 3.78 0.33 2.17
C HIS A 178 3.22 -0.42 0.95
N ILE A 179 3.32 0.23 -0.20
CA ILE A 179 3.08 -0.36 -1.52
C ILE A 179 4.39 -0.32 -2.29
N HIS A 180 4.81 -1.44 -2.86
CA HIS A 180 5.93 -1.46 -3.79
C HIS A 180 5.41 -1.58 -5.21
N LEU A 181 5.76 -0.62 -6.04
CA LEU A 181 5.31 -0.50 -7.42
C LEU A 181 6.37 -1.03 -8.39
N GLN A 182 5.90 -1.62 -9.46
CA GLN A 182 6.68 -1.84 -10.66
C GLN A 182 6.41 -0.68 -11.61
N VAL A 183 7.45 0.08 -12.00
CA VAL A 183 7.32 1.31 -12.80
C VAL A 183 8.15 1.21 -14.10
N THR A 184 7.83 2.04 -15.10
CA THR A 184 8.56 2.02 -16.36
C THR A 184 9.89 2.77 -16.32
N GLY A 185 10.11 3.55 -15.25
CA GLY A 185 11.35 4.29 -14.95
C GLY A 185 11.25 4.95 -13.59
N THR A 186 12.30 4.91 -12.79
CA THR A 186 12.33 5.51 -11.44
C THR A 186 12.25 7.04 -11.48
N ASP A 187 12.74 7.68 -12.52
CA ASP A 187 12.63 9.12 -12.80
C ASP A 187 11.15 9.57 -12.91
N ARG A 188 10.31 8.73 -13.52
CA ARG A 188 8.88 8.96 -13.64
C ARG A 188 8.18 8.88 -12.27
N ALA A 189 8.58 7.91 -11.46
CA ALA A 189 8.10 7.79 -10.08
C ALA A 189 8.55 9.00 -9.23
N GLU A 190 9.82 9.43 -9.32
CA GLU A 190 10.31 10.62 -8.63
C GLU A 190 9.55 11.89 -9.05
N THR A 191 9.25 12.03 -10.34
CA THR A 191 8.47 13.18 -10.84
C THR A 191 7.10 13.24 -10.16
N PHE A 192 6.38 12.12 -10.05
CA PHE A 192 5.06 12.14 -9.43
C PHE A 192 5.13 12.14 -7.90
N TYR A 193 5.76 11.13 -7.29
CA TYR A 193 5.70 10.95 -5.83
C TYR A 193 6.49 12.00 -5.06
N HIS A 194 7.66 12.42 -5.57
CA HIS A 194 8.48 13.45 -4.92
C HIS A 194 8.08 14.85 -5.37
N GLN A 195 8.13 15.17 -6.67
CA GLN A 195 7.95 16.55 -7.12
C GLN A 195 6.50 17.01 -7.08
N VAL A 196 5.53 16.14 -7.38
CA VAL A 196 4.10 16.48 -7.41
C VAL A 196 3.44 16.17 -6.07
N ALA A 197 3.48 14.95 -5.59
CA ALA A 197 2.84 14.56 -4.33
C ALA A 197 3.56 15.07 -3.08
N GLY A 198 4.85 15.45 -3.18
CA GLY A 198 5.61 16.07 -2.08
C GLY A 198 6.13 15.08 -1.05
N MET A 199 6.35 13.83 -1.43
CA MET A 199 7.02 12.84 -0.57
C MET A 199 8.54 13.02 -0.61
N ASP A 200 9.21 12.70 0.49
CA ASP A 200 10.67 12.71 0.55
C ASP A 200 11.25 11.45 -0.10
N ILE A 201 12.37 11.59 -0.81
CA ILE A 201 13.14 10.44 -1.29
C ILE A 201 14.01 9.96 -0.12
N MET A 202 13.70 8.75 0.36
CA MET A 202 14.39 8.16 1.51
C MET A 202 15.68 7.44 1.09
N GLN A 203 15.63 6.75 -0.05
CA GLN A 203 16.78 6.04 -0.60
C GLN A 203 16.61 5.78 -2.10
N ARG A 204 17.70 5.85 -2.86
CA ARG A 204 17.81 5.27 -4.19
C ARG A 204 18.60 3.98 -4.09
N TYR A 205 18.11 2.94 -4.75
CA TYR A 205 18.72 1.62 -4.76
C TYR A 205 19.08 1.24 -6.19
N GLU A 206 20.38 1.26 -6.47
CA GLU A 206 20.86 0.91 -7.80
C GLU A 206 21.02 -0.63 -7.96
N PRO A 207 20.64 -1.16 -9.12
CA PRO A 207 20.00 -0.47 -10.23
C PRO A 207 18.46 -0.41 -10.09
N GLY A 208 17.88 0.74 -10.42
CA GLY A 208 16.46 0.88 -10.76
C GLY A 208 15.45 0.77 -9.60
N GLY A 209 15.81 1.16 -8.39
CA GLY A 209 14.92 1.25 -7.25
C GLY A 209 14.93 2.63 -6.60
N VAL A 210 13.78 3.06 -6.06
CA VAL A 210 13.65 4.31 -5.28
C VAL A 210 12.54 4.15 -4.23
N PHE A 211 12.75 4.79 -3.08
CA PHE A 211 11.85 4.69 -1.92
C PHE A 211 11.42 6.08 -1.46
N PHE A 212 10.10 6.25 -1.23
CA PHE A 212 9.51 7.52 -0.86
C PHE A 212 8.74 7.40 0.46
N ALA A 213 8.82 8.44 1.28
CA ALA A 213 8.02 8.53 2.49
C ALA A 213 7.57 9.96 2.79
N SER A 214 6.75 10.11 3.82
CA SER A 214 6.50 11.33 4.57
C SER A 214 6.85 11.10 6.03
N GLY A 215 7.21 12.16 6.76
CA GLY A 215 7.45 12.11 8.19
C GLY A 215 8.64 11.27 8.65
N GLY A 216 9.61 10.98 7.77
CA GLY A 216 10.82 10.25 8.13
C GLY A 216 10.67 8.72 8.24
N TYR A 217 9.51 8.15 7.89
CA TYR A 217 9.34 6.70 7.81
C TYR A 217 10.27 6.10 6.75
N HIS A 218 10.68 4.83 6.88
CA HIS A 218 11.64 4.25 5.95
C HIS A 218 11.14 4.21 4.50
N HIS A 219 9.87 3.87 4.23
CA HIS A 219 9.17 4.16 2.98
C HIS A 219 7.68 3.79 3.06
N HIS A 220 6.83 4.61 2.45
CA HIS A 220 5.43 4.31 2.19
C HIS A 220 5.22 3.80 0.76
N ILE A 221 6.10 4.21 -0.16
CA ILE A 221 6.10 3.75 -1.54
C ILE A 221 7.51 3.32 -1.92
N GLY A 222 7.66 2.06 -2.35
CA GLY A 222 8.79 1.60 -3.11
C GLY A 222 8.43 1.61 -4.60
N ALA A 223 9.39 1.90 -5.46
CA ALA A 223 9.23 1.79 -6.90
C ALA A 223 10.48 1.20 -7.54
N ASN A 224 10.28 0.20 -8.39
CA ASN A 224 11.38 -0.39 -9.16
C ASN A 224 11.04 -0.57 -10.63
N SER A 225 12.07 -0.61 -11.47
CA SER A 225 11.96 -0.85 -12.91
C SER A 225 12.62 -2.16 -13.36
N TRP A 226 12.89 -3.09 -12.44
CA TRP A 226 13.67 -4.29 -12.68
C TRP A 226 13.13 -5.17 -13.82
N ASN A 227 11.82 -5.33 -13.93
CA ASN A 227 11.17 -6.12 -14.98
C ASN A 227 10.42 -5.27 -16.02
N SER A 228 10.19 -3.99 -15.73
CA SER A 228 9.27 -3.11 -16.47
C SER A 228 9.93 -1.88 -17.08
N GLN A 229 11.25 -1.79 -17.05
CA GLN A 229 11.98 -0.66 -17.63
C GLN A 229 11.57 -0.46 -19.11
N ASN A 230 11.09 0.76 -19.44
CA ASN A 230 10.56 1.10 -20.77
C ASN A 230 9.40 0.20 -21.23
N GLY A 231 8.75 -0.50 -20.29
CA GLY A 231 7.59 -1.35 -20.56
C GLY A 231 6.29 -0.55 -20.76
N PRO A 232 5.16 -1.23 -20.97
CA PRO A 232 3.87 -0.56 -21.08
C PRO A 232 3.40 -0.04 -19.71
N SER A 233 2.58 1.01 -19.73
CA SER A 233 1.87 1.49 -18.54
C SER A 233 0.87 0.45 -18.01
N ALA A 234 0.38 0.67 -16.79
CA ALA A 234 -0.66 -0.16 -16.18
C ALA A 234 -1.92 -0.24 -17.07
N GLY A 235 -2.51 -1.42 -17.15
CA GLY A 235 -3.73 -1.64 -17.92
C GLY A 235 -4.98 -1.29 -17.09
N ASP A 236 -5.97 -0.64 -17.71
CA ASP A 236 -7.18 -0.16 -17.04
C ASP A 236 -8.06 -1.28 -16.44
N ASN A 237 -8.05 -2.48 -17.02
CA ASN A 237 -8.84 -3.63 -16.59
C ASN A 237 -7.99 -4.89 -16.52
N SER A 238 -6.86 -4.82 -15.82
CA SER A 238 -5.99 -5.96 -15.54
C SER A 238 -6.18 -6.47 -14.13
N LEU A 239 -5.83 -7.74 -13.90
CA LEU A 239 -5.62 -8.28 -12.56
C LEU A 239 -4.43 -7.55 -11.91
N GLY A 240 -4.35 -7.57 -10.58
CA GLY A 240 -3.32 -6.89 -9.81
C GLY A 240 -3.79 -5.55 -9.25
N LEU A 241 -2.92 -4.58 -9.13
CA LEU A 241 -3.22 -3.28 -8.52
C LEU A 241 -4.23 -2.49 -9.36
N LYS A 242 -5.40 -2.21 -8.78
CA LYS A 242 -6.38 -1.30 -9.34
C LYS A 242 -6.13 0.14 -8.90
N SER A 243 -5.89 0.35 -7.61
CA SER A 243 -5.50 1.64 -7.02
C SER A 243 -4.90 1.41 -5.63
N PHE A 244 -4.31 2.43 -5.08
CA PHE A 244 -4.01 2.49 -3.65
C PHE A 244 -4.27 3.89 -3.13
N ALA A 245 -4.46 4.02 -1.82
CA ALA A 245 -4.74 5.29 -1.19
C ALA A 245 -3.68 5.66 -0.16
N ILE A 246 -3.33 6.96 -0.14
CA ILE A 246 -2.51 7.60 0.89
C ILE A 246 -3.45 8.43 1.77
N SER A 247 -3.46 8.19 3.08
CA SER A 247 -4.24 9.00 4.02
C SER A 247 -3.57 10.34 4.27
N LEU A 248 -4.38 11.39 4.34
CA LEU A 248 -3.97 12.73 4.74
C LEU A 248 -4.61 13.08 6.09
N PRO A 249 -3.92 13.82 6.96
CA PRO A 249 -4.39 14.07 8.33
C PRO A 249 -5.61 14.99 8.41
N ASP A 250 -5.80 15.87 7.41
CA ASP A 250 -6.85 16.88 7.44
C ASP A 250 -7.26 17.37 6.04
N LYS A 251 -8.39 18.11 6.01
CA LYS A 251 -8.93 18.66 4.76
C LYS A 251 -8.04 19.74 4.11
N ASN A 252 -7.23 20.46 4.88
CA ASN A 252 -6.39 21.52 4.30
C ASN A 252 -5.29 20.89 3.44
N ALA A 253 -4.66 19.82 3.93
CA ALA A 253 -3.70 19.03 3.16
C ALA A 253 -4.37 18.47 1.88
N TRP A 254 -5.62 18.00 2.00
CA TRP A 254 -6.38 17.46 0.88
C TRP A 254 -6.65 18.51 -0.20
N PHE A 255 -7.11 19.72 0.16
CA PHE A 255 -7.34 20.81 -0.78
C PHE A 255 -6.04 21.35 -1.38
N GLN A 256 -4.99 21.51 -0.58
CA GLN A 256 -3.67 21.94 -1.08
C GLN A 256 -3.11 20.95 -2.12
N LEU A 257 -3.28 19.67 -1.86
CA LEU A 257 -2.85 18.65 -2.81
C LEU A 257 -3.71 18.66 -4.09
N GLN A 258 -5.02 18.88 -3.99
CA GLN A 258 -5.90 19.04 -5.15
C GLN A 258 -5.43 20.20 -6.05
N GLU A 259 -5.19 21.37 -5.47
CA GLU A 259 -4.67 22.53 -6.20
C GLU A 259 -3.32 22.24 -6.86
N ARG A 260 -2.46 21.51 -6.13
CA ARG A 260 -1.15 21.13 -6.63
C ARG A 260 -1.23 20.14 -7.80
N LEU A 261 -2.06 19.12 -7.71
CA LEU A 261 -2.31 18.18 -8.81
C LEU A 261 -2.78 18.92 -10.07
N ILE A 262 -3.72 19.85 -9.92
CA ILE A 262 -4.20 20.68 -11.04
C ILE A 262 -3.05 21.53 -11.61
N LYS A 263 -2.27 22.20 -10.77
CA LYS A 263 -1.13 23.05 -11.18
C LYS A 263 -0.08 22.27 -11.98
N PHE A 264 0.17 21.02 -11.63
CA PHE A 264 1.14 20.18 -12.32
C PHE A 264 0.54 19.34 -13.45
N ASN A 265 -0.70 19.62 -13.83
CA ASN A 265 -1.43 18.95 -14.92
C ASN A 265 -1.70 17.45 -14.66
N TYR A 266 -1.96 17.09 -13.39
CA TYR A 266 -2.47 15.79 -12.96
C TYR A 266 -3.93 15.95 -12.50
N PRO A 267 -4.90 15.88 -13.43
CA PRO A 267 -6.29 16.15 -13.08
C PRO A 267 -6.86 15.10 -12.13
N VAL A 268 -7.63 15.57 -11.15
CA VAL A 268 -8.47 14.70 -10.34
C VAL A 268 -9.55 14.09 -11.24
N SER A 269 -9.50 12.77 -11.44
CA SER A 269 -10.42 12.05 -12.32
C SER A 269 -11.80 11.86 -11.67
N LYS A 270 -11.81 11.63 -10.34
CA LYS A 270 -13.01 11.47 -9.51
C LYS A 270 -12.70 11.70 -8.05
N ILE A 271 -13.74 11.88 -7.24
CA ILE A 271 -13.70 11.83 -5.77
C ILE A 271 -14.44 10.56 -5.35
N VAL A 272 -13.76 9.64 -4.66
CA VAL A 272 -14.36 8.39 -4.18
C VAL A 272 -14.89 8.61 -2.77
N ASP A 273 -16.20 8.43 -2.58
CA ASP A 273 -16.84 8.50 -1.25
C ASP A 273 -16.93 7.10 -0.65
N TYR A 274 -16.09 6.83 0.34
CA TYR A 274 -16.06 5.56 1.09
C TYR A 274 -17.06 5.53 2.26
N GLY A 275 -17.86 6.59 2.43
CA GLY A 275 -18.71 6.78 3.60
C GLY A 275 -17.93 7.36 4.79
N TYR A 276 -16.80 6.78 5.16
CA TYR A 276 -15.94 7.28 6.25
C TYR A 276 -14.89 8.30 5.77
N GLY A 277 -14.59 8.35 4.48
CA GLY A 277 -13.55 9.22 3.91
C GLY A 277 -13.79 9.56 2.45
N LEU A 278 -13.14 10.64 1.98
CA LEU A 278 -13.14 11.11 0.60
C LEU A 278 -11.75 10.96 0.00
N GLY A 279 -11.64 10.21 -1.08
CA GLY A 279 -10.40 10.00 -1.83
C GLY A 279 -10.35 10.82 -3.12
N LEU A 280 -9.35 11.68 -3.28
CA LEU A 280 -9.00 12.32 -4.56
C LEU A 280 -8.30 11.31 -5.44
N ALA A 281 -8.94 10.85 -6.51
CA ALA A 281 -8.34 9.90 -7.44
C ALA A 281 -7.64 10.62 -8.60
N THR A 282 -6.39 10.24 -8.82
CA THR A 282 -5.56 10.67 -9.95
C THR A 282 -4.72 9.48 -10.42
N ALA A 283 -3.86 9.68 -11.40
CA ALA A 283 -2.91 8.66 -11.86
C ALA A 283 -1.51 9.24 -11.94
N ASP A 284 -0.51 8.42 -11.67
CA ASP A 284 0.88 8.75 -11.93
C ASP A 284 1.23 8.67 -13.44
N LEU A 285 2.50 8.89 -13.78
CA LEU A 285 2.96 8.87 -15.18
C LEU A 285 2.87 7.47 -15.83
N ASP A 286 2.80 6.42 -15.02
CA ASP A 286 2.64 5.05 -15.49
C ASP A 286 1.18 4.57 -15.48
N LYS A 287 0.23 5.52 -15.27
CA LYS A 287 -1.23 5.30 -15.16
C LYS A 287 -1.62 4.46 -13.94
N ILE A 288 -0.74 4.31 -12.96
CA ILE A 288 -1.10 3.69 -11.69
C ILE A 288 -2.04 4.64 -10.96
N GLN A 289 -3.21 4.11 -10.57
CA GLN A 289 -4.24 4.90 -9.91
C GLN A 289 -3.87 5.13 -8.43
N VAL A 290 -3.83 6.39 -8.03
CA VAL A 290 -3.50 6.83 -6.68
C VAL A 290 -4.65 7.66 -6.13
N GLU A 291 -5.00 7.43 -4.87
CA GLU A 291 -6.02 8.18 -4.15
C GLU A 291 -5.40 8.86 -2.94
N PHE A 292 -5.83 10.09 -2.65
CA PHE A 292 -5.45 10.80 -1.43
C PHE A 292 -6.69 10.96 -0.56
N LEU A 293 -6.71 10.21 0.54
CA LEU A 293 -7.89 9.98 1.37
C LEU A 293 -7.84 10.82 2.64
N THR A 294 -8.92 11.53 2.93
CA THR A 294 -9.14 12.21 4.23
C THR A 294 -10.47 11.78 4.82
N GLU A 295 -10.54 11.62 6.14
CA GLU A 295 -11.78 11.30 6.84
C GLU A 295 -12.88 12.31 6.53
N LYS A 296 -14.06 11.83 6.20
CA LYS A 296 -15.22 12.67 5.83
C LYS A 296 -15.65 13.60 6.96
N SER A 297 -15.45 13.19 8.21
CA SER A 297 -15.71 13.99 9.42
C SER A 297 -14.88 15.28 9.52
N LYS A 298 -13.78 15.38 8.78
CA LYS A 298 -12.92 16.58 8.73
C LYS A 298 -13.49 17.70 7.84
N PHE A 299 -14.48 17.38 6.98
CA PHE A 299 -15.10 18.34 6.07
C PHE A 299 -16.37 18.94 6.69
N SER A 300 -16.53 20.24 6.58
CA SER A 300 -17.78 20.92 6.91
C SER A 300 -18.86 20.66 5.83
N ARG A 301 -20.12 21.00 6.13
CA ARG A 301 -21.20 20.94 5.13
C ARG A 301 -20.93 21.85 3.94
N GLU A 302 -20.30 23.00 4.17
CA GLU A 302 -19.93 23.95 3.13
C GLU A 302 -18.81 23.40 2.25
N ASP A 303 -17.79 22.79 2.83
CA ASP A 303 -16.73 22.11 2.07
C ASP A 303 -17.35 21.06 1.14
N LEU A 304 -18.25 20.20 1.65
CA LEU A 304 -18.89 19.14 0.87
C LEU A 304 -19.80 19.69 -0.24
N ALA A 305 -20.50 20.79 0.03
CA ALA A 305 -21.34 21.46 -0.97
C ALA A 305 -20.53 22.14 -2.08
N GLY A 306 -19.28 22.54 -1.79
CA GLY A 306 -18.36 23.13 -2.76
C GLY A 306 -17.65 22.12 -3.67
N LEU A 307 -17.74 20.81 -3.36
CA LEU A 307 -17.17 19.78 -4.22
C LEU A 307 -18.00 19.60 -5.51
N ASP A 308 -17.30 19.30 -6.60
CA ASP A 308 -17.92 18.95 -7.88
C ASP A 308 -18.70 17.63 -7.75
N GLY A 309 -20.03 17.73 -7.61
CA GLY A 309 -20.92 16.59 -7.42
C GLY A 309 -20.88 15.57 -8.55
N GLU A 310 -20.55 15.97 -9.78
CA GLU A 310 -20.42 15.05 -10.91
C GLU A 310 -19.19 14.13 -10.77
N LYS A 311 -18.17 14.59 -10.06
CA LYS A 311 -16.96 13.80 -9.77
C LYS A 311 -17.09 12.88 -8.58
N ILE A 312 -18.07 13.09 -7.70
CA ILE A 312 -18.25 12.25 -6.51
C ILE A 312 -18.85 10.90 -6.93
N LYS A 313 -18.16 9.82 -6.62
CA LYS A 313 -18.60 8.44 -6.88
C LYS A 313 -18.59 7.66 -5.56
N GLU A 314 -19.75 7.12 -5.17
CA GLU A 314 -19.83 6.23 -4.02
C GLU A 314 -19.00 4.96 -4.27
N PHE A 315 -18.26 4.55 -3.24
CA PHE A 315 -17.60 3.25 -3.23
C PHE A 315 -18.66 2.13 -3.16
N LYS A 316 -18.69 1.26 -4.17
CA LYS A 316 -19.61 0.10 -4.27
C LYS A 316 -18.89 -1.11 -4.83
#